data_b1e124143702b3c526b96d907866592d
#
_entry.id   b1e124143702b3c526b96d907866592d
#
_cell.length_a   1.000
_cell.length_b   1.000
_cell.length_c   1.000
_cell.angle_alpha   90.00
_cell.angle_beta   90.00
_cell.angle_gamma   90.00
#
_symmetry.space_group_name_H-M   'P 1'
#
loop_
_entity.id
_entity.type
_entity.pdbx_description
1 polymer ?
#
loop_
_entity_poly.entity_id
_entity_poly.type
_entity_poly.pdbx_seq_one_letter_code
_entity_poly.pdbx_strand_id
1 'polypeptide(L)'
;EDNNMCQNERVKDADKCIHCHVCQENCSFLKKYGLDIGDTEKLNKLAYHCFLCGKCSEVCPVGIDGQEIIMDMRRASVAFDEGARVNKEYKRTISEKKEYSYRNYRHVTERSVLFPGCNFPSVYPKTTKALVELFEKEAGIGVVYDCCGKPIADIGMEDEEERIMQGIQKRMNDAGVTEVITMCPNCYAFLKPRLTIRVVNIYQKLKELHLGEKCLTGGTMFRPCPDREKGEWLTDIEAFSDAEFQTLEDIQCCGLGGQGCAKEPEIAKSFAETVKKYPQTIYTYCGS
;
A
#
# COMPACT_ATOMS: atom_id res chain seq x y z
N GLU A 1 -6.85 27.54 24.29
CA GLU A 1 -5.87 26.77 25.10
C GLU A 1 -6.20 25.26 25.12
N ASP A 2 -7.43 24.84 24.81
CA ASP A 2 -7.83 23.41 24.88
C ASP A 2 -7.57 22.59 23.57
N ASN A 3 -7.15 23.23 22.49
CA ASN A 3 -6.90 22.55 21.21
C ASN A 3 -5.55 21.82 21.11
N ASN A 4 -4.68 21.98 22.11
CA ASN A 4 -3.33 21.41 22.07
C ASN A 4 -3.24 20.02 22.72
N MET A 5 -4.23 19.59 23.50
CA MET A 5 -4.15 18.33 24.25
C MET A 5 -4.47 17.08 23.43
N CYS A 6 -5.36 17.15 22.44
CA CYS A 6 -5.67 16.00 21.57
C CYS A 6 -4.59 15.71 20.50
N GLN A 7 -3.78 16.70 20.11
CA GLN A 7 -2.68 16.49 19.16
C GLN A 7 -1.51 15.72 19.75
N ASN A 8 -1.31 15.77 21.07
CA ASN A 8 -0.12 15.20 21.72
C ASN A 8 -0.19 13.69 22.01
N GLU A 9 -1.34 13.07 22.01
CA GLU A 9 -1.41 11.64 22.40
C GLU A 9 -1.03 10.68 21.26
N ARG A 10 -1.24 11.06 20.01
CA ARG A 10 -0.98 10.19 18.85
C ARG A 10 0.44 10.32 18.26
N VAL A 11 1.17 11.36 18.59
CA VAL A 11 2.54 11.61 18.07
C VAL A 11 3.62 11.18 19.09
N LYS A 12 3.26 10.43 20.11
CA LYS A 12 4.13 10.04 21.24
C LYS A 12 5.44 9.35 20.83
N ASP A 13 5.46 8.62 19.71
CA ASP A 13 6.68 7.95 19.28
C ASP A 13 7.74 8.90 18.70
N ALA A 14 7.35 10.09 18.27
CA ALA A 14 8.30 11.09 17.78
C ALA A 14 9.23 11.61 18.89
N ASP A 15 8.77 11.62 20.15
CA ASP A 15 9.57 12.04 21.31
C ASP A 15 10.78 11.14 21.58
N LYS A 16 10.80 9.93 21.01
CA LYS A 16 11.95 9.02 21.03
C LYS A 16 13.07 9.43 20.07
N CYS A 17 12.82 10.44 19.21
CA CYS A 17 13.77 10.83 18.18
C CYS A 17 15.03 11.43 18.81
N ILE A 18 16.17 10.87 18.45
CA ILE A 18 17.49 11.34 18.88
C ILE A 18 18.15 12.29 17.86
N HIS A 19 17.41 12.71 16.85
CA HIS A 19 17.87 13.62 15.77
C HIS A 19 19.18 13.16 15.11
N CYS A 20 19.33 11.86 14.86
CA CYS A 20 20.50 11.29 14.20
C CYS A 20 20.54 11.51 12.68
N HIS A 21 19.48 12.05 12.09
CA HIS A 21 19.30 12.37 10.67
C HIS A 21 19.40 11.19 9.68
N VAL A 22 19.48 9.94 10.14
CA VAL A 22 19.54 8.76 9.26
C VAL A 22 18.30 8.68 8.35
N CYS A 23 17.10 8.98 8.88
CA CYS A 23 15.87 9.03 8.08
C CYS A 23 15.89 10.16 7.03
N GLN A 24 16.49 11.31 7.33
CA GLN A 24 16.68 12.42 6.40
C GLN A 24 17.59 12.03 5.23
N GLU A 25 18.70 11.37 5.50
CA GLU A 25 19.63 10.94 4.46
C GLU A 25 19.02 9.88 3.51
N ASN A 26 18.11 9.05 4.02
CA ASN A 26 17.47 7.98 3.28
C ASN A 26 16.09 8.34 2.68
N CYS A 27 15.61 9.58 2.87
CA CYS A 27 14.32 10.02 2.36
C CYS A 27 14.45 11.32 1.58
N SER A 28 14.20 11.28 0.27
CA SER A 28 14.29 12.45 -0.61
C SER A 28 13.37 13.59 -0.18
N PHE A 29 12.20 13.29 0.40
CA PHE A 29 11.29 14.29 0.94
C PHE A 29 11.89 14.97 2.19
N LEU A 30 12.31 14.21 3.19
CA LEU A 30 12.92 14.75 4.41
C LEU A 30 14.20 15.54 4.09
N LYS A 31 15.03 15.02 3.20
CA LYS A 31 16.26 15.68 2.73
C LYS A 31 15.98 17.01 2.06
N LYS A 32 14.97 17.09 1.19
CA LYS A 32 14.58 18.34 0.51
C LYS A 32 14.26 19.46 1.49
N TYR A 33 13.63 19.15 2.61
CA TYR A 33 13.20 20.14 3.60
C TYR A 33 14.15 20.25 4.80
N GLY A 34 15.23 19.47 4.84
CA GLY A 34 16.19 19.48 5.95
C GLY A 34 15.57 19.03 7.27
N LEU A 35 14.67 18.04 7.24
CA LEU A 35 13.91 17.57 8.40
C LEU A 35 14.26 16.11 8.72
N ASP A 36 14.10 15.74 9.97
CA ASP A 36 13.98 14.36 10.39
C ASP A 36 12.56 14.07 10.92
N ILE A 37 12.28 12.81 11.28
CA ILE A 37 10.94 12.41 11.69
C ILE A 37 10.52 13.00 13.04
N GLY A 38 11.46 13.50 13.84
CA GLY A 38 11.21 14.19 15.10
C GLY A 38 10.82 15.67 14.94
N ASP A 39 10.99 16.26 13.75
CA ASP A 39 10.59 17.65 13.46
C ASP A 39 9.07 17.81 13.28
N THR A 40 8.29 17.31 14.22
CA THR A 40 6.82 17.11 14.09
C THR A 40 6.05 18.38 13.74
N GLU A 41 6.41 19.54 14.32
CA GLU A 41 5.74 20.81 14.03
C GLU A 41 5.81 21.21 12.55
N LYS A 42 6.99 21.03 11.94
CA LYS A 42 7.19 21.34 10.52
C LYS A 42 6.61 20.25 9.62
N LEU A 43 6.79 18.98 10.01
CA LEU A 43 6.24 17.83 9.29
C LEU A 43 4.73 17.85 9.22
N ASN A 44 4.03 18.31 10.26
CA ASN A 44 2.59 18.42 10.26
C ASN A 44 2.08 19.27 9.07
N LYS A 45 2.76 20.37 8.74
CA LYS A 45 2.44 21.23 7.59
C LYS A 45 2.74 20.56 6.24
N LEU A 46 3.59 19.55 6.24
CA LEU A 46 4.09 18.84 5.05
C LEU A 46 3.63 17.38 4.99
N ALA A 47 2.67 16.98 5.83
CA ALA A 47 2.26 15.57 5.94
C ALA A 47 1.84 14.94 4.60
N TYR A 48 1.18 15.72 3.72
CA TYR A 48 0.75 15.26 2.39
C TYR A 48 1.87 15.27 1.33
N HIS A 49 3.07 15.74 1.66
CA HIS A 49 4.26 15.63 0.80
C HIS A 49 4.93 14.24 0.90
N CYS A 50 4.60 13.48 1.94
CA CYS A 50 5.14 12.14 2.17
C CYS A 50 4.51 11.11 1.22
N PHE A 51 5.33 10.20 0.69
CA PHE A 51 4.90 9.08 -0.16
C PHE A 51 4.39 7.86 0.63
N LEU A 52 4.43 7.89 1.96
CA LEU A 52 4.08 6.78 2.84
C LEU A 52 4.79 5.47 2.47
N CYS A 53 6.06 5.55 2.08
CA CYS A 53 6.83 4.40 1.63
C CYS A 53 7.50 3.60 2.78
N GLY A 54 7.49 4.11 4.01
CA GLY A 54 8.06 3.45 5.18
C GLY A 54 9.59 3.44 5.28
N LYS A 55 10.33 4.07 4.35
CA LYS A 55 11.81 4.04 4.39
C LYS A 55 12.38 4.66 5.67
N CYS A 56 11.76 5.72 6.17
CA CYS A 56 12.17 6.34 7.43
C CYS A 56 11.97 5.41 8.64
N SER A 57 10.94 4.59 8.66
CA SER A 57 10.70 3.58 9.69
C SER A 57 11.74 2.46 9.62
N GLU A 58 12.03 1.96 8.41
CA GLU A 58 13.00 0.89 8.15
C GLU A 58 14.43 1.25 8.66
N VAL A 59 14.86 2.48 8.43
CA VAL A 59 16.23 2.92 8.76
C VAL A 59 16.38 3.53 10.16
N CYS A 60 15.30 3.64 10.92
CA CYS A 60 15.32 4.30 12.21
C CYS A 60 16.03 3.45 13.28
N PRO A 61 17.18 3.91 13.86
CA PRO A 61 17.94 3.11 14.82
C PRO A 61 17.24 2.93 16.18
N VAL A 62 16.24 3.79 16.48
CA VAL A 62 15.44 3.72 17.70
C VAL A 62 14.03 3.18 17.47
N GLY A 63 13.75 2.66 16.26
CA GLY A 63 12.52 1.94 15.94
C GLY A 63 11.26 2.82 15.86
N ILE A 64 11.40 4.10 15.47
CA ILE A 64 10.25 4.99 15.26
C ILE A 64 9.55 4.62 13.96
N ASP A 65 8.23 4.41 14.00
CA ASP A 65 7.42 4.31 12.79
C ASP A 65 7.07 5.69 12.24
N GLY A 66 7.96 6.21 11.39
CA GLY A 66 7.76 7.50 10.76
C GLY A 66 6.58 7.53 9.77
N GLN A 67 6.19 6.40 9.23
CA GLN A 67 5.00 6.31 8.38
C GLN A 67 3.73 6.54 9.20
N GLU A 68 3.61 5.91 10.38
CA GLU A 68 2.46 6.09 11.25
C GLU A 68 2.39 7.51 11.83
N ILE A 69 3.52 8.12 12.18
CA ILE A 69 3.56 9.54 12.59
C ILE A 69 2.95 10.45 11.51
N ILE A 70 3.32 10.26 10.25
CA ILE A 70 2.74 11.05 9.15
C ILE A 70 1.25 10.75 8.97
N MET A 71 0.84 9.50 9.16
CA MET A 71 -0.57 9.12 9.10
C MET A 71 -1.39 9.78 10.22
N ASP A 72 -0.88 9.82 11.44
CA ASP A 72 -1.53 10.52 12.55
C ASP A 72 -1.70 12.03 12.28
N MET A 73 -0.68 12.66 11.69
CA MET A 73 -0.78 14.06 11.26
C MET A 73 -1.90 14.26 10.22
N ARG A 74 -2.04 13.34 9.25
CA ARG A 74 -3.11 13.41 8.24
C ARG A 74 -4.50 13.20 8.85
N ARG A 75 -4.66 12.25 9.76
CA ARG A 75 -5.91 11.99 10.51
C ARG A 75 -6.30 13.22 11.31
N ALA A 76 -5.36 13.79 12.05
CA ALA A 76 -5.58 15.02 12.79
C ALA A 76 -5.97 16.19 11.88
N SER A 77 -5.31 16.37 10.74
CA SER A 77 -5.64 17.40 9.75
C SER A 77 -7.09 17.26 9.24
N VAL A 78 -7.55 16.04 8.95
CA VAL A 78 -8.94 15.79 8.53
C VAL A 78 -9.92 16.06 9.66
N ALA A 79 -9.61 15.63 10.88
CA ALA A 79 -10.54 15.69 12.02
C ALA A 79 -10.76 17.11 12.56
N PHE A 80 -9.70 17.95 12.60
CA PHE A 80 -9.76 19.16 13.40
C PHE A 80 -9.85 20.46 12.62
N ASP A 81 -9.28 20.60 11.42
CA ASP A 81 -9.14 21.94 10.83
C ASP A 81 -9.24 22.00 9.30
N GLU A 82 -8.91 20.96 8.61
CA GLU A 82 -8.65 20.98 7.18
C GLU A 82 -9.54 20.01 6.37
N GLY A 83 -10.52 19.37 6.99
CA GLY A 83 -11.37 18.38 6.33
C GLY A 83 -12.01 18.91 5.05
N ALA A 84 -12.47 20.16 5.04
CA ALA A 84 -13.04 20.80 3.84
C ALA A 84 -11.97 21.05 2.75
N ARG A 85 -10.75 21.47 3.15
CA ARG A 85 -9.60 21.66 2.24
C ARG A 85 -9.15 20.32 1.67
N VAL A 86 -8.98 19.32 2.51
CA VAL A 86 -8.58 17.95 2.12
C VAL A 86 -9.62 17.35 1.17
N ASN A 87 -10.91 17.47 1.49
CA ASN A 87 -11.99 17.01 0.62
C ASN A 87 -11.95 17.68 -0.76
N LYS A 88 -11.67 18.97 -0.83
CA LYS A 88 -11.56 19.70 -2.09
C LYS A 88 -10.33 19.26 -2.89
N GLU A 89 -9.19 19.14 -2.24
CA GLU A 89 -7.91 18.82 -2.87
C GLU A 89 -7.90 17.38 -3.41
N TYR A 90 -8.40 16.41 -2.63
CA TYR A 90 -8.44 15.00 -2.99
C TYR A 90 -9.79 14.53 -3.52
N LYS A 91 -10.67 15.46 -3.92
CA LYS A 91 -12.04 15.17 -4.37
C LYS A 91 -12.13 14.04 -5.39
N ARG A 92 -11.22 14.00 -6.37
CA ARG A 92 -11.20 12.96 -7.40
C ARG A 92 -10.94 11.58 -6.78
N THR A 93 -9.91 11.45 -5.96
CA THR A 93 -9.59 10.18 -5.28
C THR A 93 -10.73 9.76 -4.36
N ILE A 94 -11.27 10.69 -3.60
CA ILE A 94 -12.37 10.42 -2.67
C ILE A 94 -13.59 9.92 -3.44
N SER A 95 -14.05 10.64 -4.49
CA SER A 95 -15.22 10.25 -5.25
C SER A 95 -15.05 8.90 -5.97
N GLU A 96 -13.86 8.59 -6.45
CA GLU A 96 -13.56 7.34 -7.14
C GLU A 96 -13.48 6.14 -6.18
N LYS A 97 -12.88 6.32 -5.00
CA LYS A 97 -12.56 5.20 -4.10
C LYS A 97 -13.59 4.99 -2.99
N LYS A 98 -14.32 6.02 -2.58
CA LYS A 98 -15.39 5.94 -1.58
C LYS A 98 -16.57 5.10 -2.06
N GLU A 99 -17.03 5.36 -3.29
CA GLU A 99 -18.09 4.64 -3.96
C GLU A 99 -17.58 3.99 -5.25
N TYR A 100 -16.71 2.97 -5.08
CA TYR A 100 -16.04 2.36 -6.22
C TYR A 100 -17.02 1.85 -7.27
N SER A 101 -17.04 2.50 -8.43
CA SER A 101 -18.04 2.29 -9.49
C SER A 101 -18.03 0.90 -10.13
N TYR A 102 -16.88 0.22 -10.06
CA TYR A 102 -16.70 -1.12 -10.62
C TYR A 102 -16.88 -2.23 -9.58
N ARG A 103 -17.47 -1.91 -8.41
CA ARG A 103 -17.74 -2.89 -7.35
C ARG A 103 -18.66 -4.00 -7.86
N ASN A 104 -18.22 -5.25 -7.74
CA ASN A 104 -18.97 -6.39 -8.21
C ASN A 104 -18.66 -7.65 -7.39
N TYR A 105 -19.69 -8.22 -6.78
CA TYR A 105 -19.65 -9.43 -5.96
C TYR A 105 -20.46 -10.58 -6.59
N ARG A 106 -20.91 -10.45 -7.84
CA ARG A 106 -21.81 -11.43 -8.50
C ARG A 106 -21.10 -12.69 -8.95
N HIS A 107 -19.77 -12.69 -9.02
CA HIS A 107 -18.96 -13.80 -9.49
C HIS A 107 -18.28 -14.55 -8.32
N VAL A 108 -18.91 -14.55 -7.16
CA VAL A 108 -18.54 -15.42 -6.05
C VAL A 108 -19.11 -16.80 -6.33
N THR A 109 -18.27 -17.79 -6.46
CA THR A 109 -18.64 -19.18 -6.79
C THR A 109 -18.37 -20.12 -5.62
N GLU A 110 -17.35 -19.85 -4.83
CA GLU A 110 -16.86 -20.66 -3.72
C GLU A 110 -16.56 -19.79 -2.49
N ARG A 111 -16.08 -20.41 -1.42
CA ARG A 111 -15.69 -19.72 -0.19
C ARG A 111 -14.44 -18.84 -0.35
N SER A 112 -13.62 -19.13 -1.35
CA SER A 112 -12.44 -18.35 -1.71
C SER A 112 -12.75 -17.46 -2.91
N VAL A 113 -12.23 -16.23 -2.91
CA VAL A 113 -12.38 -15.30 -4.03
C VAL A 113 -11.08 -14.61 -4.39
N LEU A 114 -10.84 -14.42 -5.67
CA LEU A 114 -9.78 -13.56 -6.15
C LEU A 114 -10.18 -12.09 -5.99
N PHE A 115 -9.29 -11.27 -5.45
CA PHE A 115 -9.46 -9.84 -5.23
C PHE A 115 -8.34 -9.06 -5.95
N PRO A 116 -8.53 -8.66 -7.21
CA PRO A 116 -7.53 -7.91 -7.97
C PRO A 116 -7.28 -6.50 -7.42
N GLY A 117 -8.20 -5.97 -6.63
CA GLY A 117 -8.20 -4.57 -6.23
C GLY A 117 -8.60 -3.64 -7.39
N CYS A 118 -8.24 -2.36 -7.30
CA CYS A 118 -8.63 -1.37 -8.30
C CYS A 118 -7.56 -1.16 -9.40
N ASN A 119 -6.28 -1.37 -9.09
CA ASN A 119 -5.19 -1.07 -10.02
C ASN A 119 -4.96 -2.18 -11.06
N PHE A 120 -4.97 -3.45 -10.67
CA PHE A 120 -4.73 -4.56 -11.61
C PHE A 120 -5.71 -4.57 -12.79
N PRO A 121 -7.04 -4.45 -12.59
CA PRO A 121 -7.98 -4.39 -13.72
C PRO A 121 -7.76 -3.16 -14.60
N SER A 122 -7.32 -2.04 -14.04
CA SER A 122 -7.12 -0.79 -14.78
C SER A 122 -5.81 -0.74 -15.56
N VAL A 123 -4.71 -1.25 -14.98
CA VAL A 123 -3.36 -1.12 -15.55
C VAL A 123 -2.97 -2.40 -16.30
N TYR A 124 -3.35 -3.56 -15.78
CA TYR A 124 -3.01 -4.88 -16.32
C TYR A 124 -4.27 -5.74 -16.62
N PRO A 125 -5.19 -5.25 -17.47
CA PRO A 125 -6.47 -5.94 -17.70
C PRO A 125 -6.30 -7.33 -18.29
N LYS A 126 -5.32 -7.53 -19.19
CA LYS A 126 -5.04 -8.85 -19.79
C LYS A 126 -4.55 -9.86 -18.76
N THR A 127 -3.61 -9.46 -17.91
CA THR A 127 -3.09 -10.32 -16.82
C THR A 127 -4.18 -10.64 -15.81
N THR A 128 -4.97 -9.62 -15.43
CA THR A 128 -6.11 -9.80 -14.51
C THR A 128 -7.10 -10.82 -15.07
N LYS A 129 -7.48 -10.69 -16.34
CA LYS A 129 -8.39 -11.60 -17.00
C LYS A 129 -7.84 -13.04 -17.05
N ALA A 130 -6.57 -13.21 -17.44
CA ALA A 130 -5.94 -14.52 -17.52
C ALA A 130 -5.89 -15.22 -16.15
N LEU A 131 -5.60 -14.47 -15.08
CA LEU A 131 -5.59 -15.02 -13.73
C LEU A 131 -7.00 -15.37 -13.23
N VAL A 132 -8.01 -14.55 -13.51
CA VAL A 132 -9.41 -14.88 -13.20
C VAL A 132 -9.83 -16.17 -13.90
N GLU A 133 -9.57 -16.30 -15.20
CA GLU A 133 -9.89 -17.50 -15.98
C GLU A 133 -9.13 -18.74 -15.46
N LEU A 134 -7.88 -18.59 -15.06
CA LEU A 134 -7.09 -19.69 -14.48
C LEU A 134 -7.71 -20.18 -13.17
N PHE A 135 -8.00 -19.26 -12.22
CA PHE A 135 -8.54 -19.61 -10.92
C PHE A 135 -9.95 -20.20 -11.01
N GLU A 136 -10.78 -19.67 -11.90
CA GLU A 136 -12.12 -20.20 -12.15
C GLU A 136 -12.05 -21.61 -12.75
N LYS A 137 -11.22 -21.82 -13.78
CA LYS A 137 -11.10 -23.09 -14.48
C LYS A 137 -10.48 -24.20 -13.64
N GLU A 138 -9.36 -23.90 -12.95
CA GLU A 138 -8.56 -24.93 -12.27
C GLU A 138 -9.00 -25.16 -10.81
N ALA A 139 -9.69 -24.21 -10.19
CA ALA A 139 -10.06 -24.28 -8.78
C ALA A 139 -11.52 -23.89 -8.47
N GLY A 140 -12.30 -23.49 -9.47
CA GLY A 140 -13.68 -23.01 -9.27
C GLY A 140 -13.76 -21.67 -8.50
N ILE A 141 -12.64 -20.98 -8.32
CA ILE A 141 -12.55 -19.76 -7.53
C ILE A 141 -12.97 -18.56 -8.37
N GLY A 142 -14.04 -17.90 -7.95
CA GLY A 142 -14.56 -16.71 -8.61
C GLY A 142 -13.81 -15.42 -8.22
N VAL A 143 -14.32 -14.27 -8.67
CA VAL A 143 -13.67 -12.98 -8.52
C VAL A 143 -14.59 -11.95 -7.90
N VAL A 144 -14.02 -11.11 -7.04
CA VAL A 144 -14.65 -9.90 -6.48
C VAL A 144 -13.87 -8.67 -6.91
N TYR A 145 -14.56 -7.74 -7.54
CA TYR A 145 -13.99 -6.43 -7.87
C TYR A 145 -14.43 -5.41 -6.83
N ASP A 146 -13.49 -4.88 -6.07
CA ASP A 146 -13.72 -3.74 -5.15
C ASP A 146 -12.41 -2.99 -4.91
N CYS A 147 -12.51 -1.79 -4.32
CA CYS A 147 -11.35 -1.06 -3.81
C CYS A 147 -11.13 -1.42 -2.35
N CYS A 148 -9.90 -1.73 -1.96
CA CYS A 148 -9.57 -2.04 -0.57
C CYS A 148 -9.75 -0.86 0.42
N GLY A 149 -9.88 0.37 -0.08
CA GLY A 149 -10.03 1.56 0.77
C GLY A 149 -8.72 2.25 1.17
N LYS A 150 -7.57 1.61 0.97
CA LYS A 150 -6.28 2.21 1.35
C LYS A 150 -6.07 3.64 0.84
N PRO A 151 -6.44 4.05 -0.40
CA PRO A 151 -6.28 5.44 -0.83
C PRO A 151 -7.07 6.46 0.00
N ILE A 152 -8.19 6.05 0.61
CA ILE A 152 -9.00 6.89 1.51
C ILE A 152 -8.32 6.97 2.88
N ALA A 153 -7.83 5.84 3.40
CA ALA A 153 -7.04 5.80 4.62
C ALA A 153 -5.77 6.66 4.50
N ASP A 154 -5.04 6.58 3.38
CA ASP A 154 -3.83 7.36 3.12
C ASP A 154 -4.08 8.89 3.12
N ILE A 155 -5.31 9.33 2.89
CA ILE A 155 -5.72 10.74 3.01
C ILE A 155 -5.95 11.12 4.48
N GLY A 156 -6.19 10.16 5.38
CA GLY A 156 -6.46 10.37 6.80
C GLY A 156 -7.96 10.37 7.15
N MET A 157 -8.83 9.87 6.27
CA MET A 157 -10.28 9.84 6.45
C MET A 157 -10.71 8.58 7.23
N GLU A 158 -10.49 8.56 8.54
CA GLU A 158 -10.74 7.38 9.40
C GLU A 158 -12.18 6.88 9.34
N ASP A 159 -13.18 7.77 9.46
CA ASP A 159 -14.59 7.37 9.43
C ASP A 159 -14.97 6.70 8.10
N GLU A 160 -14.44 7.20 7.00
CA GLU A 160 -14.69 6.62 5.68
C GLU A 160 -13.90 5.32 5.46
N GLU A 161 -12.70 5.21 5.99
CA GLU A 161 -11.93 3.96 6.03
C GLU A 161 -12.73 2.88 6.74
N GLU A 162 -13.22 3.17 7.96
CA GLU A 162 -14.02 2.25 8.76
C GLU A 162 -15.30 1.83 8.03
N ARG A 163 -16.04 2.79 7.45
CA ARG A 163 -17.25 2.53 6.66
C ARG A 163 -16.97 1.60 5.47
N ILE A 164 -15.85 1.82 4.76
CA ILE A 164 -15.43 0.97 3.62
C ILE A 164 -15.11 -0.44 4.13
N MET A 165 -14.37 -0.57 5.21
CA MET A 165 -13.99 -1.88 5.78
C MET A 165 -15.19 -2.67 6.25
N GLN A 166 -16.09 -2.05 7.01
CA GLN A 166 -17.36 -2.67 7.43
C GLN A 166 -18.18 -3.12 6.22
N GLY A 167 -18.24 -2.27 5.19
CA GLY A 167 -18.94 -2.58 3.95
C GLY A 167 -18.34 -3.78 3.19
N ILE A 168 -17.00 -3.88 3.10
CA ILE A 168 -16.32 -5.03 2.49
C ILE A 168 -16.60 -6.28 3.31
N GLN A 169 -16.37 -6.24 4.63
CA GLN A 169 -16.59 -7.38 5.52
C GLN A 169 -18.04 -7.89 5.41
N LYS A 170 -19.01 -6.98 5.44
CA LYS A 170 -20.42 -7.35 5.32
C LYS A 170 -20.71 -8.04 3.98
N ARG A 171 -20.26 -7.47 2.86
CA ARG A 171 -20.50 -8.06 1.53
C ARG A 171 -19.82 -9.41 1.36
N MET A 172 -18.63 -9.60 1.90
CA MET A 172 -17.94 -10.88 1.90
C MET A 172 -18.72 -11.92 2.69
N ASN A 173 -19.20 -11.55 3.90
CA ASN A 173 -19.99 -12.44 4.75
C ASN A 173 -21.33 -12.80 4.07
N ASP A 174 -22.05 -11.81 3.51
CA ASP A 174 -23.31 -12.02 2.80
C ASP A 174 -23.15 -12.98 1.60
N ALA A 175 -21.98 -12.96 0.96
CA ALA A 175 -21.63 -13.83 -0.15
C ALA A 175 -21.03 -15.18 0.30
N GLY A 176 -20.90 -15.45 1.60
CA GLY A 176 -20.33 -16.69 2.14
C GLY A 176 -18.81 -16.84 1.97
N VAL A 177 -18.11 -15.74 1.69
CA VAL A 177 -16.65 -15.73 1.50
C VAL A 177 -15.93 -15.89 2.84
N THR A 178 -14.98 -16.81 2.90
CA THR A 178 -14.12 -17.06 4.07
C THR A 178 -12.65 -16.82 3.79
N GLU A 179 -12.27 -16.65 2.51
CA GLU A 179 -10.90 -16.40 2.09
C GLU A 179 -10.85 -15.40 0.93
N VAL A 180 -9.99 -14.40 1.04
CA VAL A 180 -9.69 -13.39 0.02
C VAL A 180 -8.27 -13.57 -0.48
N ILE A 181 -8.12 -13.80 -1.78
CA ILE A 181 -6.84 -13.95 -2.48
C ILE A 181 -6.50 -12.62 -3.15
N THR A 182 -5.53 -11.90 -2.64
CA THR A 182 -5.17 -10.57 -3.15
C THR A 182 -4.11 -10.63 -4.24
N MET A 183 -4.28 -9.84 -5.31
CA MET A 183 -3.28 -9.68 -6.37
C MET A 183 -2.33 -8.50 -6.09
N CYS A 184 -2.70 -7.59 -5.20
CA CYS A 184 -1.94 -6.38 -4.92
C CYS A 184 -1.38 -6.40 -3.48
N PRO A 185 -0.07 -6.20 -3.27
CA PRO A 185 0.52 -6.18 -1.93
C PRO A 185 -0.03 -5.04 -1.05
N ASN A 186 -0.43 -3.90 -1.62
CA ASN A 186 -1.12 -2.85 -0.88
C ASN A 186 -2.49 -3.32 -0.36
N CYS A 187 -3.26 -4.04 -1.18
CA CYS A 187 -4.54 -4.60 -0.74
C CYS A 187 -4.31 -5.65 0.36
N TYR A 188 -3.32 -6.52 0.20
CA TYR A 188 -2.96 -7.53 1.18
C TYR A 188 -2.62 -6.92 2.54
N ALA A 189 -1.63 -6.03 2.57
CA ALA A 189 -1.17 -5.40 3.80
C ALA A 189 -2.27 -4.59 4.50
N PHE A 190 -3.18 -3.99 3.72
CA PHE A 190 -4.27 -3.19 4.25
C PHE A 190 -5.46 -4.02 4.74
N LEU A 191 -5.86 -5.07 4.01
CA LEU A 191 -7.02 -5.90 4.34
C LEU A 191 -6.71 -6.95 5.41
N LYS A 192 -5.52 -7.55 5.41
CA LYS A 192 -5.14 -8.65 6.32
C LYS A 192 -5.36 -8.36 7.80
N PRO A 193 -4.97 -7.19 8.35
CA PRO A 193 -5.21 -6.87 9.75
C PRO A 193 -6.64 -6.37 10.05
N ARG A 194 -7.47 -6.09 9.04
CA ARG A 194 -8.78 -5.42 9.17
C ARG A 194 -9.97 -6.32 8.91
N LEU A 195 -9.80 -7.36 8.13
CA LEU A 195 -10.87 -8.34 7.88
C LEU A 195 -10.78 -9.51 8.85
N THR A 196 -11.93 -10.05 9.24
CA THR A 196 -12.02 -11.24 10.11
C THR A 196 -11.90 -12.57 9.34
N ILE A 197 -11.89 -12.51 8.00
CA ILE A 197 -11.72 -13.64 7.10
C ILE A 197 -10.25 -13.80 6.70
N ARG A 198 -9.87 -14.98 6.25
CA ARG A 198 -8.50 -15.26 5.83
C ARG A 198 -8.12 -14.39 4.62
N VAL A 199 -7.00 -13.69 4.68
CA VAL A 199 -6.44 -12.94 3.56
C VAL A 199 -5.08 -13.52 3.20
N VAL A 200 -4.94 -13.94 1.94
CA VAL A 200 -3.70 -14.52 1.39
C VAL A 200 -3.24 -13.76 0.16
N ASN A 201 -1.96 -13.85 -0.15
CA ASN A 201 -1.46 -13.35 -1.43
C ASN A 201 -1.64 -14.40 -2.54
N ILE A 202 -1.67 -13.94 -3.78
CA ILE A 202 -1.91 -14.80 -4.94
C ILE A 202 -0.84 -15.89 -5.12
N TYR A 203 0.43 -15.60 -4.83
CA TYR A 203 1.52 -16.59 -4.98
C TYR A 203 1.42 -17.69 -3.92
N GLN A 204 1.07 -17.33 -2.68
CA GLN A 204 0.76 -18.32 -1.65
C GLN A 204 -0.37 -19.24 -2.12
N LYS A 205 -1.44 -18.68 -2.68
CA LYS A 205 -2.57 -19.47 -3.16
C LYS A 205 -2.24 -20.36 -4.35
N LEU A 206 -1.46 -19.86 -5.30
CA LEU A 206 -0.96 -20.66 -6.42
C LEU A 206 -0.14 -21.88 -5.93
N LYS A 207 0.70 -21.71 -4.91
CA LYS A 207 1.43 -22.80 -4.27
C LYS A 207 0.49 -23.81 -3.61
N GLU A 208 -0.51 -23.34 -2.85
CA GLU A 208 -1.52 -24.20 -2.19
C GLU A 208 -2.30 -25.04 -3.19
N LEU A 209 -2.58 -24.49 -4.37
CA LEU A 209 -3.33 -25.17 -5.45
C LEU A 209 -2.44 -25.97 -6.41
N HIS A 210 -1.12 -25.95 -6.21
CA HIS A 210 -0.14 -26.54 -7.14
C HIS A 210 -0.30 -26.02 -8.59
N LEU A 211 -0.67 -24.74 -8.72
CA LEU A 211 -0.78 -24.02 -9.98
C LEU A 211 0.46 -23.18 -10.27
N GLY A 212 0.74 -23.04 -11.57
CA GLY A 212 1.92 -22.31 -12.04
C GLY A 212 3.16 -23.20 -12.17
N GLU A 213 4.04 -22.79 -13.06
CA GLU A 213 5.31 -23.45 -13.33
C GLU A 213 6.46 -22.53 -12.93
N LYS A 214 7.64 -23.10 -12.72
CA LYS A 214 8.86 -22.31 -12.60
C LYS A 214 9.19 -21.67 -13.93
N CYS A 215 8.98 -20.36 -14.03
CA CYS A 215 9.16 -19.61 -15.27
C CYS A 215 10.15 -18.45 -15.12
N LEU A 216 10.65 -18.21 -13.91
CA LEU A 216 11.58 -17.14 -13.60
C LEU A 216 12.98 -17.71 -13.39
N THR A 217 13.97 -17.05 -13.94
CA THR A 217 15.39 -17.45 -13.84
C THR A 217 16.16 -16.59 -12.83
N GLY A 218 15.44 -15.99 -11.86
CA GLY A 218 15.97 -14.96 -10.98
C GLY A 218 16.00 -13.60 -11.67
N GLY A 219 16.72 -12.65 -11.12
CA GLY A 219 16.87 -11.30 -11.68
C GLY A 219 16.86 -10.22 -10.61
N THR A 220 16.67 -8.98 -11.05
CA THR A 220 16.63 -7.82 -10.15
C THR A 220 15.19 -7.48 -9.79
N MET A 221 14.90 -7.42 -8.49
CA MET A 221 13.56 -7.18 -7.97
C MET A 221 13.47 -5.86 -7.21
N PHE A 222 12.49 -5.04 -7.56
CA PHE A 222 12.07 -3.91 -6.72
C PHE A 222 10.97 -4.38 -5.79
N ARG A 223 11.28 -4.49 -4.49
CA ARG A 223 10.30 -4.84 -3.46
C ARG A 223 9.31 -3.70 -3.24
N PRO A 224 7.99 -3.93 -3.40
CA PRO A 224 6.97 -2.95 -3.04
C PRO A 224 7.01 -2.59 -1.56
N CYS A 225 6.70 -1.32 -1.25
CA CYS A 225 6.75 -0.81 0.13
C CYS A 225 5.95 -1.64 1.17
N PRO A 226 4.78 -2.25 0.88
CA PRO A 226 4.09 -3.06 1.87
C PRO A 226 4.77 -4.39 2.22
N ASP A 227 5.72 -4.84 1.39
CA ASP A 227 6.46 -6.09 1.59
C ASP A 227 7.93 -5.84 1.94
N ARG A 228 8.31 -4.58 2.13
CA ARG A 228 9.70 -4.16 2.35
C ARG A 228 10.31 -4.79 3.59
N GLU A 229 9.58 -4.80 4.70
CA GLU A 229 10.07 -5.30 5.98
C GLU A 229 10.08 -6.83 6.03
N LYS A 230 8.96 -7.46 5.65
CA LYS A 230 8.76 -8.90 5.87
C LYS A 230 9.18 -9.79 4.70
N GLY A 231 9.11 -9.30 3.47
CA GLY A 231 9.44 -10.07 2.27
C GLY A 231 8.54 -11.30 2.04
N GLU A 232 7.34 -11.33 2.64
CA GLU A 232 6.43 -12.50 2.54
C GLU A 232 6.09 -12.82 1.08
N TRP A 233 5.81 -11.78 0.27
CA TRP A 233 5.47 -11.96 -1.13
C TRP A 233 6.67 -12.40 -1.95
N LEU A 234 7.85 -11.81 -1.71
CA LEU A 234 9.06 -12.19 -2.43
C LEU A 234 9.40 -13.66 -2.19
N THR A 235 9.35 -14.11 -0.93
CA THR A 235 9.54 -15.52 -0.56
C THR A 235 8.56 -16.45 -1.28
N ASP A 236 7.29 -16.04 -1.42
CA ASP A 236 6.30 -16.84 -2.14
C ASP A 236 6.57 -16.85 -3.66
N ILE A 237 7.05 -15.73 -4.24
CA ILE A 237 7.42 -15.62 -5.65
C ILE A 237 8.63 -16.51 -5.98
N GLU A 238 9.60 -16.61 -5.09
CA GLU A 238 10.80 -17.43 -5.28
C GLU A 238 10.50 -18.91 -5.48
N ALA A 239 9.36 -19.38 -5.01
CA ALA A 239 8.90 -20.76 -5.29
C ALA A 239 8.66 -21.02 -6.79
N PHE A 240 8.46 -19.97 -7.60
CA PHE A 240 8.25 -20.01 -9.05
C PHE A 240 9.51 -19.61 -9.84
N SER A 241 10.66 -19.57 -9.18
CA SER A 241 11.96 -19.25 -9.78
C SER A 241 12.97 -20.36 -9.56
N ASP A 242 13.91 -20.51 -10.48
CA ASP A 242 15.06 -21.42 -10.35
C ASP A 242 16.27 -20.76 -9.68
N ALA A 243 16.23 -19.45 -9.48
CA ALA A 243 17.28 -18.69 -8.81
C ALA A 243 16.69 -17.58 -7.93
N GLU A 244 17.46 -17.14 -6.94
CA GLU A 244 17.09 -16.04 -6.06
C GLU A 244 17.05 -14.69 -6.81
N PHE A 245 16.22 -13.78 -6.31
CA PHE A 245 16.18 -12.41 -6.79
C PHE A 245 17.11 -11.51 -6.00
N GLN A 246 17.84 -10.65 -6.72
CA GLN A 246 18.59 -9.55 -6.11
C GLN A 246 17.64 -8.37 -5.88
N THR A 247 17.47 -7.93 -4.64
CA THR A 247 16.63 -6.79 -4.33
C THR A 247 17.37 -5.47 -4.51
N LEU A 248 16.64 -4.46 -5.04
CA LEU A 248 17.15 -3.10 -5.16
C LEU A 248 16.96 -2.36 -3.82
N GLU A 249 18.06 -2.06 -3.14
CA GLU A 249 18.05 -1.37 -1.85
C GLU A 249 18.23 0.16 -1.98
N ASP A 250 18.78 0.63 -3.09
CA ASP A 250 19.08 2.04 -3.37
C ASP A 250 17.87 2.84 -3.90
N ILE A 251 16.78 2.16 -4.27
CA ILE A 251 15.54 2.83 -4.69
C ILE A 251 14.60 2.97 -3.49
N GLN A 252 14.48 4.21 -3.01
CA GLN A 252 13.64 4.53 -1.87
C GLN A 252 12.16 4.18 -2.09
N CYS A 253 11.61 4.52 -3.25
CA CYS A 253 10.17 4.50 -3.49
C CYS A 253 9.85 4.43 -4.99
N CYS A 254 8.65 3.93 -5.34
CA CYS A 254 8.12 4.03 -6.71
C CYS A 254 7.57 5.42 -7.05
N GLY A 255 7.34 6.28 -6.06
CA GLY A 255 6.79 7.63 -6.24
C GLY A 255 5.28 7.74 -6.40
N LEU A 256 4.52 6.63 -6.31
CA LEU A 256 3.06 6.63 -6.59
C LEU A 256 2.18 6.52 -5.34
N GLY A 257 2.74 6.13 -4.19
CA GLY A 257 1.99 5.97 -2.95
C GLY A 257 1.70 7.28 -2.22
N GLY A 258 0.81 7.21 -1.23
CA GLY A 258 0.60 8.23 -0.21
C GLY A 258 0.18 9.62 -0.69
N GLN A 259 -0.28 9.78 -1.93
CA GLN A 259 -0.63 11.08 -2.53
C GLN A 259 0.57 12.06 -2.67
N GLY A 260 1.77 11.68 -2.25
CA GLY A 260 2.96 12.55 -2.25
C GLY A 260 3.35 13.06 -3.65
N CYS A 261 3.09 12.29 -4.71
CA CYS A 261 3.41 12.69 -6.09
C CYS A 261 2.71 14.00 -6.53
N ALA A 262 1.54 14.31 -5.99
CA ALA A 262 0.82 15.55 -6.30
C ALA A 262 1.54 16.79 -5.71
N LYS A 263 2.21 16.64 -4.58
CA LYS A 263 2.95 17.71 -3.91
C LYS A 263 4.43 17.75 -4.29
N GLU A 264 5.00 16.58 -4.63
CA GLU A 264 6.42 16.38 -4.90
C GLU A 264 6.65 15.69 -6.26
N PRO A 265 6.16 16.27 -7.38
CA PRO A 265 6.27 15.64 -8.70
C PRO A 265 7.73 15.42 -9.14
N GLU A 266 8.65 16.33 -8.78
CA GLU A 266 10.06 16.20 -9.12
C GLU A 266 10.73 15.04 -8.37
N ILE A 267 10.37 14.83 -7.10
CA ILE A 267 10.86 13.68 -6.33
C ILE A 267 10.30 12.38 -6.91
N ALA A 268 8.99 12.33 -7.21
CA ALA A 268 8.38 11.17 -7.86
C ALA A 268 9.07 10.82 -9.19
N LYS A 269 9.36 11.83 -10.02
CA LYS A 269 10.09 11.67 -11.28
C LYS A 269 11.51 11.14 -11.07
N SER A 270 12.22 11.64 -10.05
CA SER A 270 13.58 11.20 -9.76
C SER A 270 13.67 9.71 -9.41
N PHE A 271 12.66 9.15 -8.74
CA PHE A 271 12.60 7.71 -8.48
C PHE A 271 12.48 6.90 -9.77
N ALA A 272 11.59 7.31 -10.68
CA ALA A 272 11.45 6.65 -11.96
C ALA A 272 12.73 6.77 -12.83
N GLU A 273 13.42 7.88 -12.75
CA GLU A 273 14.71 8.09 -13.45
C GLU A 273 15.82 7.22 -12.87
N THR A 274 15.81 6.97 -11.57
CA THR A 274 16.77 6.05 -10.93
C THR A 274 16.56 4.62 -11.44
N VAL A 275 15.31 4.16 -11.52
CA VAL A 275 14.99 2.82 -12.10
C VAL A 275 15.49 2.70 -13.54
N LYS A 276 15.34 3.74 -14.36
CA LYS A 276 15.78 3.72 -15.77
C LYS A 276 17.30 3.61 -15.97
N LYS A 277 18.10 3.88 -14.94
CA LYS A 277 19.57 3.76 -15.02
C LYS A 277 20.05 2.31 -14.98
N TYR A 278 19.22 1.39 -14.56
CA TYR A 278 19.55 -0.03 -14.52
C TYR A 278 19.48 -0.62 -15.94
N PRO A 279 20.53 -1.28 -16.44
CA PRO A 279 20.55 -1.83 -17.79
C PRO A 279 19.72 -3.12 -17.92
N GLN A 280 19.48 -3.83 -16.81
CA GLN A 280 18.72 -5.07 -16.76
C GLN A 280 17.23 -4.83 -16.54
N THR A 281 16.44 -5.83 -16.84
CA THR A 281 15.02 -5.84 -16.50
C THR A 281 14.83 -5.86 -14.98
N ILE A 282 14.00 -4.96 -14.47
CA ILE A 282 13.60 -4.90 -13.08
C ILE A 282 12.19 -5.46 -12.97
N TYR A 283 12.02 -6.44 -12.12
CA TYR A 283 10.73 -7.04 -11.80
C TYR A 283 10.09 -6.36 -10.58
N THR A 284 8.79 -6.31 -10.55
CA THR A 284 8.00 -5.91 -9.38
C THR A 284 6.65 -6.61 -9.40
N TYR A 285 6.03 -6.73 -8.25
CA TYR A 285 4.73 -7.40 -8.07
C TYR A 285 3.64 -6.47 -7.56
N CYS A 286 3.85 -5.15 -7.58
CA CYS A 286 2.84 -4.15 -7.26
C CYS A 286 2.16 -3.63 -8.54
N GLY A 287 0.84 -3.45 -8.49
CA GLY A 287 0.07 -2.88 -9.60
C GLY A 287 0.07 -1.35 -9.68
N SER A 288 0.87 -0.68 -8.83
CA SER A 288 0.98 0.78 -8.82
C SER A 288 2.11 1.27 -9.67
#